data_290f9a1025d7cc4e87ddad64a68c2a38
#
_entry.id   290f9a1025d7cc4e87ddad64a68c2a38
#
_cell.length_a   1.000
_cell.length_b   1.000
_cell.length_c   1.000
_cell.angle_alpha   90.00
_cell.angle_beta   90.00
_cell.angle_gamma   90.00
#
_symmetry.space_group_name_H-M   'P 1'
#
loop_
_entity.id
_entity.type
_entity.pdbx_description
1 polymer ?
#
loop_
_entity_poly.entity_id
_entity_poly.type
_entity_poly.pdbx_seq_one_letter_code
_entity_poly.pdbx_strand_id
1 'polypeptide(L)'
;MTKVAWALLAVLVFVSVPPLGAEEVKIIGRDFVFDAPAILGAGMTTFVFENPGQLRHEMIIVLLRQGVTEQQIKEAHQGGMPLAKQREQFWDGEILGILLAMPGQSSPGKLIVNLVRGRTYLMICQLEAPVGAPRHNILGMYTTFRTE
;
A
#
# COMPACT_ATOMS: atom_id res chain seq x y z
N MET A 1 -32.82 -31.89 56.48
CA MET A 1 -31.45 -31.50 56.07
C MET A 1 -31.41 -31.53 54.57
N THR A 2 -31.67 -30.40 53.93
CA THR A 2 -31.73 -30.24 52.45
C THR A 2 -30.37 -29.79 51.95
N LYS A 3 -29.72 -30.62 51.10
CA LYS A 3 -28.44 -30.30 50.46
C LYS A 3 -28.74 -29.51 49.18
N VAL A 4 -28.31 -28.24 49.17
CA VAL A 4 -28.35 -27.39 47.96
C VAL A 4 -27.06 -27.68 47.16
N ALA A 5 -27.24 -28.22 45.95
CA ALA A 5 -26.13 -28.43 45.00
C ALA A 5 -25.98 -27.16 44.14
N TRP A 6 -24.81 -26.53 44.22
CA TRP A 6 -24.43 -25.43 43.34
C TRP A 6 -23.85 -25.98 42.05
N ALA A 7 -24.56 -25.77 40.95
CA ALA A 7 -24.03 -26.07 39.63
C ALA A 7 -23.17 -24.88 39.13
N LEU A 8 -21.89 -25.08 39.00
CA LEU A 8 -20.96 -24.14 38.33
C LEU A 8 -21.18 -24.18 36.82
N LEU A 9 -21.74 -23.11 36.29
CA LEU A 9 -21.88 -22.92 34.84
C LEU A 9 -20.56 -22.35 34.32
N ALA A 10 -19.77 -23.18 33.64
CA ALA A 10 -18.55 -22.72 32.95
C ALA A 10 -18.93 -22.03 31.63
N VAL A 11 -18.76 -20.73 31.57
CA VAL A 11 -18.94 -19.97 30.32
C VAL A 11 -17.65 -20.11 29.48
N LEU A 12 -17.73 -20.90 28.40
CA LEU A 12 -16.67 -20.99 27.41
C LEU A 12 -16.72 -19.74 26.49
N VAL A 13 -15.76 -18.84 26.71
CA VAL A 13 -15.56 -17.70 25.84
C VAL A 13 -14.76 -18.19 24.61
N PHE A 14 -15.43 -18.31 23.47
CA PHE A 14 -14.76 -18.53 22.20
C PHE A 14 -14.10 -17.24 21.73
N VAL A 15 -12.79 -17.13 21.91
CA VAL A 15 -11.98 -16.09 21.26
C VAL A 15 -11.78 -16.55 19.82
N SER A 16 -12.50 -15.93 18.87
CA SER A 16 -12.23 -16.12 17.45
C SER A 16 -10.89 -15.48 17.10
N VAL A 17 -9.86 -16.32 16.90
CA VAL A 17 -8.58 -15.89 16.32
C VAL A 17 -8.82 -15.72 14.83
N PRO A 18 -8.61 -14.52 14.27
CA PRO A 18 -8.71 -14.35 12.81
C PRO A 18 -7.67 -15.25 12.12
N PRO A 19 -7.98 -15.79 10.92
CA PRO A 19 -7.03 -16.63 10.21
C PRO A 19 -5.73 -15.85 9.94
N LEU A 20 -4.58 -16.47 10.21
CA LEU A 20 -3.24 -15.98 9.89
C LEU A 20 -2.97 -16.06 8.37
N GLY A 21 -3.86 -15.51 7.54
CA GLY A 21 -3.66 -15.36 6.11
C GLY A 21 -3.21 -13.94 5.81
N ALA A 22 -2.21 -13.77 4.96
CA ALA A 22 -1.88 -12.46 4.41
C ALA A 22 -3.12 -11.90 3.70
N GLU A 23 -3.56 -10.70 4.09
CA GLU A 23 -4.65 -10.01 3.41
C GLU A 23 -4.25 -9.77 1.95
N GLU A 24 -5.09 -10.14 1.00
CA GLU A 24 -4.87 -9.85 -0.40
C GLU A 24 -5.55 -8.53 -0.76
N VAL A 25 -4.75 -7.57 -1.23
CA VAL A 25 -5.18 -6.23 -1.61
C VAL A 25 -4.96 -6.03 -3.10
N LYS A 26 -6.04 -5.82 -3.83
CA LYS A 26 -6.00 -5.48 -5.26
C LYS A 26 -5.81 -3.98 -5.42
N ILE A 27 -4.80 -3.60 -6.21
CA ILE A 27 -4.53 -2.23 -6.64
C ILE A 27 -4.77 -2.15 -8.14
N ILE A 28 -5.49 -1.12 -8.56
CA ILE A 28 -5.73 -0.84 -9.98
C ILE A 28 -4.99 0.43 -10.37
N GLY A 29 -4.04 0.31 -11.33
CA GLY A 29 -3.35 1.45 -11.94
C GLY A 29 -3.99 1.78 -13.27
N ARG A 30 -4.69 2.91 -13.34
CA ARG A 30 -5.15 3.51 -14.59
C ARG A 30 -4.20 4.61 -14.99
N ASP A 31 -4.34 5.13 -16.21
CA ASP A 31 -3.44 6.20 -16.68
C ASP A 31 -3.42 7.37 -15.70
N PHE A 32 -2.28 7.50 -15.00
CA PHE A 32 -1.91 8.50 -14.00
C PHE A 32 -2.67 8.46 -12.66
N VAL A 33 -3.38 7.36 -12.35
CA VAL A 33 -4.14 7.20 -11.09
C VAL A 33 -3.98 5.80 -10.53
N PHE A 34 -3.79 5.69 -9.21
CA PHE A 34 -3.99 4.45 -8.46
C PHE A 34 -5.37 4.45 -7.78
N ASP A 35 -6.13 3.38 -7.99
CA ASP A 35 -7.31 3.04 -7.20
C ASP A 35 -6.86 2.05 -6.12
N ALA A 36 -6.75 2.53 -4.90
CA ALA A 36 -6.18 1.83 -3.76
C ALA A 36 -6.90 2.20 -2.46
N PRO A 37 -7.01 1.28 -1.49
CA PRO A 37 -7.52 1.61 -0.16
C PRO A 37 -6.64 2.66 0.53
N ALA A 38 -7.26 3.63 1.20
CA ALA A 38 -6.54 4.64 1.98
C ALA A 38 -6.05 4.12 3.34
N ILE A 39 -6.66 3.02 3.84
CA ILE A 39 -6.35 2.38 5.12
C ILE A 39 -6.25 0.88 4.90
N LEU A 40 -5.21 0.26 5.46
CA LEU A 40 -4.99 -1.18 5.44
C LEU A 40 -4.69 -1.71 6.84
N GLY A 41 -4.94 -2.98 7.08
CA GLY A 41 -4.51 -3.67 8.30
C GLY A 41 -2.98 -3.75 8.37
N ALA A 42 -2.42 -3.68 9.59
CA ALA A 42 -1.01 -3.99 9.81
C ALA A 42 -0.76 -5.51 9.73
N GLY A 43 0.42 -5.91 9.30
CA GLY A 43 0.82 -7.31 9.14
C GLY A 43 1.17 -7.69 7.71
N MET A 44 1.21 -9.01 7.46
CA MET A 44 1.54 -9.55 6.13
C MET A 44 0.42 -9.25 5.15
N THR A 45 0.73 -8.45 4.14
CA THR A 45 -0.21 -8.04 3.08
C THR A 45 0.33 -8.47 1.72
N THR A 46 -0.53 -9.09 0.91
CA THR A 46 -0.22 -9.49 -0.46
C THR A 46 -0.87 -8.50 -1.43
N PHE A 47 -0.06 -7.75 -2.16
CA PHE A 47 -0.55 -6.85 -3.19
C PHE A 47 -0.63 -7.54 -4.55
N VAL A 48 -1.74 -7.30 -5.25
CA VAL A 48 -1.96 -7.68 -6.65
C VAL A 48 -2.15 -6.40 -7.45
N PHE A 49 -1.50 -6.27 -8.60
CA PHE A 49 -1.54 -5.06 -9.41
C PHE A 49 -2.15 -5.32 -10.79
N GLU A 50 -3.22 -4.60 -11.13
CA GLU A 50 -3.91 -4.65 -12.41
C GLU A 50 -3.80 -3.31 -13.13
N ASN A 51 -3.57 -3.36 -14.44
CA ASN A 51 -3.48 -2.19 -15.29
C ASN A 51 -4.48 -2.25 -16.45
N PRO A 52 -5.71 -1.75 -16.29
CA PRO A 52 -6.67 -1.63 -17.38
C PRO A 52 -6.41 -0.42 -18.29
N GLY A 53 -5.36 0.38 -18.03
CA GLY A 53 -5.01 1.59 -18.79
C GLY A 53 -4.35 1.30 -20.14
N GLN A 54 -3.98 2.38 -20.83
CA GLN A 54 -3.37 2.33 -22.17
C GLN A 54 -1.83 2.34 -22.13
N LEU A 55 -1.25 2.76 -21.00
CA LEU A 55 0.19 2.86 -20.79
C LEU A 55 0.69 1.76 -19.86
N ARG A 56 1.99 1.46 -19.94
CA ARG A 56 2.65 0.59 -18.97
C ARG A 56 2.79 1.31 -17.64
N HIS A 57 2.45 0.64 -16.54
CA HIS A 57 2.56 1.17 -15.20
C HIS A 57 3.38 0.27 -14.28
N GLU A 58 3.99 0.89 -13.29
CA GLU A 58 4.56 0.21 -12.14
C GLU A 58 3.91 0.70 -10.85
N MET A 59 3.86 -0.19 -9.88
CA MET A 59 3.47 0.10 -8.51
C MET A 59 4.68 -0.10 -7.62
N ILE A 60 5.29 0.99 -7.18
CA ILE A 60 6.37 1.00 -6.21
C ILE A 60 5.76 1.31 -4.85
N ILE A 61 6.10 0.54 -3.82
CA ILE A 61 5.70 0.82 -2.43
C ILE A 61 6.93 1.21 -1.63
N VAL A 62 6.85 2.34 -0.93
CA VAL A 62 7.88 2.82 0.00
C VAL A 62 7.26 3.22 1.33
N LEU A 63 8.01 3.04 2.42
CA LEU A 63 7.65 3.54 3.73
C LEU A 63 8.01 5.02 3.82
N LEU A 64 7.09 5.86 4.30
CA LEU A 64 7.38 7.27 4.57
C LEU A 64 7.97 7.46 5.97
N ARG A 65 8.85 8.46 6.11
CA ARG A 65 9.31 8.93 7.43
C ARG A 65 8.13 9.41 8.25
N GLN A 66 8.21 9.26 9.55
CA GLN A 66 7.19 9.77 10.46
C GLN A 66 7.02 11.29 10.30
N GLY A 67 5.77 11.75 10.29
CA GLY A 67 5.44 13.17 10.13
C GLY A 67 5.40 13.67 8.69
N VAL A 68 5.81 12.87 7.71
CA VAL A 68 5.62 13.23 6.29
C VAL A 68 4.13 13.18 5.96
N THR A 69 3.63 14.26 5.38
CA THR A 69 2.23 14.43 5.02
C THR A 69 2.01 14.22 3.51
N GLU A 70 0.80 13.85 3.14
CA GLU A 70 0.39 13.76 1.72
C GLU A 70 0.57 15.09 0.99
N GLN A 71 0.32 16.21 1.68
CA GLN A 71 0.51 17.55 1.13
C GLN A 71 1.97 17.81 0.74
N GLN A 72 2.93 17.41 1.57
CA GLN A 72 4.37 17.54 1.25
C GLN A 72 4.76 16.69 0.04
N ILE A 73 4.21 15.49 -0.08
CA ILE A 73 4.43 14.62 -1.26
C ILE A 73 3.87 15.28 -2.52
N LYS A 74 2.64 15.82 -2.44
CA LYS A 74 1.99 16.53 -3.54
C LYS A 74 2.81 17.75 -4.00
N GLU A 75 3.24 18.57 -3.08
CA GLU A 75 4.06 19.75 -3.36
C GLU A 75 5.40 19.37 -4.01
N ALA A 76 6.04 18.31 -3.52
CA ALA A 76 7.27 17.82 -4.11
C ALA A 76 7.11 17.35 -5.56
N HIS A 77 6.03 16.63 -5.86
CA HIS A 77 5.75 16.18 -7.23
C HIS A 77 5.39 17.35 -8.15
N GLN A 78 4.50 18.24 -7.71
CA GLN A 78 4.08 19.42 -8.49
C GLN A 78 5.22 20.42 -8.68
N GLY A 79 6.09 20.57 -7.67
CA GLY A 79 7.29 21.42 -7.75
C GLY A 79 8.45 20.81 -8.52
N GLY A 80 8.31 19.60 -9.07
CA GLY A 80 9.35 18.93 -9.83
C GLY A 80 10.57 18.55 -8.97
N MET A 81 10.39 18.29 -7.67
CA MET A 81 11.49 17.90 -6.80
C MET A 81 12.18 16.65 -7.34
N PRO A 82 13.52 16.67 -7.53
CA PRO A 82 14.24 15.50 -8.00
C PRO A 82 14.01 14.28 -7.11
N LEU A 83 13.85 13.09 -7.73
CA LEU A 83 13.58 11.85 -7.00
C LEU A 83 14.59 11.56 -5.89
N ALA A 84 15.87 11.82 -6.13
CA ALA A 84 16.92 11.64 -5.13
C ALA A 84 16.64 12.45 -3.86
N LYS A 85 16.18 13.71 -4.01
CA LYS A 85 15.79 14.55 -2.86
C LYS A 85 14.52 14.06 -2.18
N GLN A 86 13.52 13.57 -2.96
CA GLN A 86 12.32 12.97 -2.37
C GLN A 86 12.65 11.75 -1.53
N ARG A 87 13.54 10.88 -2.01
CA ARG A 87 14.03 9.72 -1.26
C ARG A 87 14.72 10.14 0.04
N GLU A 88 15.63 11.10 -0.03
CA GLU A 88 16.37 11.61 1.12
C GLU A 88 15.45 12.23 2.18
N GLN A 89 14.46 13.02 1.76
CA GLN A 89 13.59 13.78 2.68
C GLN A 89 12.41 13.00 3.22
N PHE A 90 11.79 12.14 2.40
CA PHE A 90 10.49 11.56 2.72
C PHE A 90 10.51 10.05 2.96
N TRP A 91 11.48 9.30 2.38
CA TRP A 91 11.45 7.85 2.47
C TRP A 91 12.21 7.35 3.71
N ASP A 92 11.62 6.38 4.40
CA ASP A 92 12.23 5.71 5.55
C ASP A 92 12.79 4.36 5.09
N GLY A 93 14.00 4.40 4.55
CA GLY A 93 14.70 3.24 4.01
C GLY A 93 14.53 3.05 2.50
N GLU A 94 14.62 1.80 2.06
CA GLU A 94 14.60 1.40 0.66
C GLU A 94 13.18 1.14 0.13
N ILE A 95 13.07 0.89 -1.17
CA ILE A 95 11.84 0.42 -1.81
C ILE A 95 11.47 -0.94 -1.22
N LEU A 96 10.22 -1.08 -0.76
CA LEU A 96 9.72 -2.34 -0.20
C LEU A 96 9.39 -3.37 -1.29
N GLY A 97 9.05 -2.91 -2.48
CA GLY A 97 8.84 -3.74 -3.65
C GLY A 97 8.24 -3.02 -4.83
N ILE A 98 8.28 -3.70 -5.98
CA ILE A 98 7.79 -3.18 -7.26
C ILE A 98 6.98 -4.27 -7.96
N LEU A 99 5.81 -3.90 -8.49
CA LEU A 99 5.07 -4.69 -9.49
C LEU A 99 4.95 -3.88 -10.78
N LEU A 100 5.09 -4.55 -11.91
CA LEU A 100 4.95 -3.97 -13.24
C LEU A 100 3.79 -4.63 -13.97
N ALA A 101 2.95 -3.85 -14.63
CA ALA A 101 1.87 -4.36 -15.47
C ALA A 101 1.83 -3.65 -16.82
N MET A 102 1.69 -4.46 -17.87
CA MET A 102 1.50 -3.98 -19.23
C MET A 102 0.06 -3.50 -19.44
N PRO A 103 -0.21 -2.67 -20.46
CA PRO A 103 -1.57 -2.24 -20.80
C PRO A 103 -2.56 -3.40 -20.90
N GLY A 104 -3.71 -3.29 -20.24
CA GLY A 104 -4.76 -4.30 -20.22
C GLY A 104 -4.42 -5.59 -19.45
N GLN A 105 -3.34 -5.62 -18.66
CA GLN A 105 -2.85 -6.84 -18.00
C GLN A 105 -2.69 -6.65 -16.49
N SER A 106 -2.66 -7.77 -15.79
CA SER A 106 -2.19 -7.83 -14.41
C SER A 106 -0.68 -8.06 -14.36
N SER A 107 -0.04 -7.62 -13.29
CA SER A 107 1.34 -8.01 -12.99
C SER A 107 1.44 -9.53 -12.90
N PRO A 108 2.47 -10.17 -13.48
CA PRO A 108 2.64 -11.62 -13.42
C PRO A 108 2.96 -12.13 -12.00
N GLY A 109 3.42 -11.25 -11.11
CA GLY A 109 3.78 -11.57 -9.73
C GLY A 109 2.89 -10.86 -8.71
N LYS A 110 3.02 -11.28 -7.46
CA LYS A 110 2.43 -10.63 -6.28
C LYS A 110 3.55 -10.08 -5.41
N LEU A 111 3.28 -8.99 -4.70
CA LEU A 111 4.22 -8.39 -3.76
C LEU A 111 3.72 -8.63 -2.33
N ILE A 112 4.54 -9.28 -1.51
CA ILE A 112 4.23 -9.52 -0.10
C ILE A 112 5.04 -8.55 0.75
N VAL A 113 4.36 -7.75 1.57
CA VAL A 113 4.97 -6.76 2.46
C VAL A 113 4.44 -6.94 3.88
N ASN A 114 5.32 -6.88 4.87
CA ASN A 114 4.91 -6.80 6.26
C ASN A 114 4.68 -5.32 6.62
N LEU A 115 3.43 -4.91 6.68
CA LEU A 115 3.03 -3.53 6.98
C LEU A 115 3.09 -3.27 8.49
N VAL A 116 3.78 -2.21 8.88
CA VAL A 116 3.96 -1.80 10.28
C VAL A 116 2.79 -0.92 10.71
N ARG A 117 2.19 -1.23 11.87
CA ARG A 117 1.05 -0.47 12.42
C ARG A 117 1.38 1.02 12.63
N GLY A 118 0.42 1.88 12.29
CA GLY A 118 0.50 3.33 12.50
C GLY A 118 1.44 4.05 11.55
N ARG A 119 1.87 3.40 10.46
CA ARG A 119 2.78 4.00 9.48
C ARG A 119 2.03 4.42 8.21
N THR A 120 2.64 5.35 7.50
CA THR A 120 2.17 5.82 6.18
C THR A 120 3.11 5.34 5.10
N TYR A 121 2.54 4.88 4.01
CA TYR A 121 3.24 4.38 2.84
C TYR A 121 2.88 5.22 1.62
N LEU A 122 3.82 5.33 0.69
CA LEU A 122 3.61 5.93 -0.62
C LEU A 122 3.58 4.83 -1.68
N MET A 123 2.59 4.87 -2.54
CA MET A 123 2.52 4.10 -3.77
C MET A 123 2.73 5.05 -4.94
N ILE A 124 3.68 4.73 -5.83
CA ILE A 124 4.13 5.66 -6.87
C ILE A 124 4.51 4.93 -8.16
N CYS A 125 4.22 5.54 -9.32
CA CYS A 125 4.71 5.12 -10.63
C CYS A 125 5.72 6.14 -11.15
N GLN A 126 6.96 5.70 -11.41
CA GLN A 126 8.05 6.58 -11.86
C GLN A 126 8.40 6.39 -13.34
N LEU A 127 7.63 5.57 -14.06
CA LEU A 127 7.86 5.35 -15.48
C LEU A 127 7.67 6.62 -16.30
N GLU A 128 8.45 6.70 -17.36
CA GLU A 128 8.24 7.60 -18.49
C GLU A 128 7.63 6.75 -19.61
N ALA A 129 6.42 7.10 -20.05
CA ALA A 129 5.80 6.40 -21.17
C ALA A 129 4.89 7.37 -21.94
N PRO A 130 5.23 7.69 -23.22
CA PRO A 130 6.40 7.24 -23.97
C PRO A 130 7.73 7.82 -23.43
N VAL A 131 8.85 7.28 -23.90
CA VAL A 131 10.19 7.76 -23.52
C VAL A 131 10.32 9.26 -23.81
N GLY A 132 10.81 10.02 -22.81
CA GLY A 132 10.93 11.48 -22.89
C GLY A 132 9.68 12.26 -22.47
N ALA A 133 8.56 11.57 -22.15
CA ALA A 133 7.42 12.18 -21.51
C ALA A 133 7.70 12.45 -20.01
N PRO A 134 6.93 13.34 -19.37
CA PRO A 134 7.00 13.46 -17.91
C PRO A 134 6.73 12.13 -17.24
N ARG A 135 7.40 11.89 -16.11
CA ARG A 135 7.15 10.69 -15.29
C ARG A 135 5.70 10.67 -14.80
N HIS A 136 5.12 9.48 -14.68
CA HIS A 136 3.73 9.31 -14.31
C HIS A 136 3.39 9.90 -12.92
N ASN A 137 4.33 9.88 -11.97
CA ASN A 137 4.13 10.52 -10.67
C ASN A 137 3.99 12.06 -10.79
N ILE A 138 4.67 12.70 -11.75
CA ILE A 138 4.51 14.14 -12.02
C ILE A 138 3.14 14.44 -12.61
N LEU A 139 2.59 13.47 -13.37
CA LEU A 139 1.25 13.53 -13.95
C LEU A 139 0.14 13.13 -12.96
N GLY A 140 0.50 12.79 -11.70
CA GLY A 140 -0.45 12.50 -10.64
C GLY A 140 -0.50 11.02 -10.20
N MET A 141 0.30 10.12 -10.81
CA MET A 141 0.23 8.69 -10.48
C MET A 141 1.00 8.35 -9.19
N TYR A 142 0.45 8.77 -8.08
CA TYR A 142 0.86 8.41 -6.72
C TYR A 142 -0.33 8.47 -5.77
N THR A 143 -0.25 7.75 -4.68
CA THR A 143 -1.21 7.83 -3.58
C THR A 143 -0.53 7.41 -2.28
N THR A 144 -1.11 7.76 -1.15
CA THR A 144 -0.67 7.30 0.17
C THR A 144 -1.71 6.41 0.81
N PHE A 145 -1.27 5.47 1.65
CA PHE A 145 -2.15 4.70 2.52
C PHE A 145 -1.55 4.60 3.92
N ARG A 146 -2.41 4.41 4.92
CA ARG A 146 -2.02 4.24 6.33
C ARG A 146 -2.36 2.85 6.81
N THR A 147 -1.66 2.43 7.87
CA THR A 147 -1.93 1.14 8.53
C THR A 147 -2.50 1.33 9.92
N GLU A 148 -3.47 0.48 10.28
CA GLU A 148 -4.11 0.43 11.61
C GLU A 148 -3.90 -0.91 12.30
#